data_4e2c876dbe7e324ced4e26d0ef3b25b4
#
_entry.id   4e2c876dbe7e324ced4e26d0ef3b25b4
#
_cell.length_a   1.000
_cell.length_b   1.000
_cell.length_c   1.000
_cell.angle_alpha   90.00
_cell.angle_beta   90.00
_cell.angle_gamma   90.00
#
_symmetry.space_group_name_H-M   'P 1'
#
loop_
_entity.id
_entity.type
_entity.pdbx_description
1 polymer ?
#
loop_
_entity_poly.entity_id
_entity_poly.type
_entity_poly.pdbx_seq_one_letter_code
_entity_poly.pdbx_strand_id
1 'polypeptide(L)'
;MTELGIVDIREIYKTVKEVYNYDFSQYAMTSFKQRLERLIIKNNISNAENLIYKLKNNPEFFDLFLYEVSVPSTEMFRDPSLWRWLREEYLPEAIEKSISKYKIWLPNSVSGGELYSLSIVLHELNLFEKVSILATTTSNKSIEYIKEGKYDLKKIEVSNENYKRFQGSSDLTDYYTMDRYYAFRNTALIKDVEFNKQNINFDDSPQNVKLILFRNNLIYFNP
;
A
#
# COMPACT_ATOMS: atom_id res chain seq x y z
N MET A 1 -6.06 -18.24 -22.57
CA MET A 1 -6.03 -17.63 -21.22
C MET A 1 -6.23 -18.75 -20.23
N THR A 2 -5.32 -18.94 -19.29
CA THR A 2 -5.48 -19.99 -18.28
C THR A 2 -6.46 -19.48 -17.24
N GLU A 3 -7.70 -19.92 -17.34
CA GLU A 3 -8.70 -19.62 -16.33
C GLU A 3 -8.48 -20.54 -15.13
N LEU A 4 -8.29 -19.96 -13.94
CA LEU A 4 -8.13 -20.71 -12.71
C LEU A 4 -9.48 -21.22 -12.21
N GLY A 5 -9.55 -22.53 -11.93
CA GLY A 5 -10.67 -23.13 -11.24
C GLY A 5 -10.66 -22.89 -9.73
N ILE A 6 -11.78 -23.16 -9.06
CA ILE A 6 -11.87 -23.07 -7.58
C ILE A 6 -10.88 -24.03 -6.91
N VAL A 7 -10.67 -25.18 -7.50
CA VAL A 7 -9.72 -26.20 -7.00
C VAL A 7 -8.30 -25.64 -7.03
N ASP A 8 -7.90 -25.03 -8.14
CA ASP A 8 -6.56 -24.41 -8.29
C ASP A 8 -6.30 -23.35 -7.21
N ILE A 9 -7.29 -22.49 -6.97
CA ILE A 9 -7.17 -21.41 -5.97
C ILE A 9 -7.01 -22.00 -4.57
N ARG A 10 -7.78 -23.03 -4.23
CA ARG A 10 -7.67 -23.69 -2.92
C ARG A 10 -6.33 -24.38 -2.74
N GLU A 11 -5.79 -24.97 -3.79
CA GLU A 11 -4.47 -25.60 -3.74
C GLU A 11 -3.34 -24.58 -3.61
N ILE A 12 -3.46 -23.43 -4.27
CA ILE A 12 -2.54 -22.31 -4.09
C ILE A 12 -2.60 -21.79 -2.64
N TYR A 13 -3.79 -21.59 -2.07
CA TYR A 13 -3.95 -21.21 -0.65
C TYR A 13 -3.28 -22.19 0.28
N LYS A 14 -3.56 -23.48 0.09
CA LYS A 14 -2.97 -24.56 0.88
C LYS A 14 -1.44 -24.54 0.79
N THR A 15 -0.91 -24.44 -0.41
CA THR A 15 0.55 -24.38 -0.63
C THR A 15 1.19 -23.20 0.09
N VAL A 16 0.61 -22.01 -0.05
CA VAL A 16 1.15 -20.80 0.59
C VAL A 16 1.09 -20.91 2.12
N LYS A 17 0.01 -21.49 2.65
CA LYS A 17 -0.14 -21.71 4.09
C LYS A 17 0.88 -22.72 4.63
N GLU A 18 1.09 -23.82 3.91
CA GLU A 18 2.02 -24.90 4.32
C GLU A 18 3.48 -24.47 4.23
N VAL A 19 3.86 -23.74 3.17
CA VAL A 19 5.27 -23.38 2.92
C VAL A 19 5.67 -22.11 3.65
N TYR A 20 4.77 -21.10 3.74
CA TYR A 20 5.10 -19.78 4.23
C TYR A 20 4.33 -19.35 5.49
N ASN A 21 3.46 -20.22 6.00
CA ASN A 21 2.54 -19.92 7.09
C ASN A 21 1.73 -18.62 6.84
N TYR A 22 1.33 -18.37 5.59
CA TYR A 22 0.59 -17.20 5.19
C TYR A 22 -0.82 -17.59 4.75
N ASP A 23 -1.85 -17.08 5.40
CA ASP A 23 -3.24 -17.46 5.18
C ASP A 23 -4.02 -16.43 4.35
N PHE A 24 -4.52 -16.85 3.20
CA PHE A 24 -5.39 -16.06 2.33
C PHE A 24 -6.87 -16.47 2.42
N SER A 25 -7.25 -17.35 3.34
CA SER A 25 -8.62 -17.88 3.42
C SER A 25 -9.67 -16.79 3.68
N GLN A 26 -9.26 -15.68 4.30
CA GLN A 26 -10.12 -14.53 4.58
C GLN A 26 -10.24 -13.55 3.40
N TYR A 27 -9.49 -13.75 2.32
CA TYR A 27 -9.60 -12.88 1.14
C TYR A 27 -10.80 -13.26 0.27
N ALA A 28 -11.50 -12.23 -0.26
CA ALA A 28 -12.59 -12.44 -1.21
C ALA A 28 -12.08 -13.19 -2.45
N MET A 29 -12.53 -14.43 -2.64
CA MET A 29 -12.00 -15.38 -3.64
C MET A 29 -12.01 -14.79 -5.06
N THR A 30 -13.08 -14.11 -5.47
CA THR A 30 -13.20 -13.53 -6.82
C THR A 30 -12.10 -12.50 -7.07
N SER A 31 -11.86 -11.62 -6.11
CA SER A 31 -10.82 -10.59 -6.22
C SER A 31 -9.42 -11.18 -6.22
N PHE A 32 -9.20 -12.22 -5.43
CA PHE A 32 -7.92 -12.94 -5.40
C PHE A 32 -7.66 -13.70 -6.71
N LYS A 33 -8.66 -14.41 -7.24
CA LYS A 33 -8.60 -15.11 -8.54
C LYS A 33 -8.12 -14.15 -9.64
N GLN A 34 -8.75 -12.99 -9.78
CA GLN A 34 -8.38 -12.01 -10.82
C GLN A 34 -6.91 -11.56 -10.72
N ARG A 35 -6.39 -11.45 -9.50
CA ARG A 35 -4.98 -11.07 -9.29
C ARG A 35 -4.02 -12.20 -9.58
N LEU A 36 -4.37 -13.44 -9.22
CA LEU A 36 -3.62 -14.63 -9.60
C LEU A 36 -3.52 -14.78 -11.11
N GLU A 37 -4.63 -14.61 -11.82
CA GLU A 37 -4.64 -14.69 -13.29
C GLU A 37 -3.76 -13.61 -13.92
N ARG A 38 -3.78 -12.38 -13.40
CA ARG A 38 -2.85 -11.31 -13.82
C ARG A 38 -1.40 -11.65 -13.54
N LEU A 39 -1.09 -12.18 -12.36
CA LEU A 39 0.26 -12.61 -11.99
C LEU A 39 0.77 -13.69 -12.96
N ILE A 40 -0.05 -14.70 -13.24
CA ILE A 40 0.25 -15.78 -14.18
C ILE A 40 0.61 -15.22 -15.56
N ILE A 41 -0.24 -14.35 -16.10
CA ILE A 41 -0.03 -13.72 -17.42
C ILE A 41 1.25 -12.87 -17.41
N LYS A 42 1.40 -11.99 -16.42
CA LYS A 42 2.53 -11.05 -16.33
C LYS A 42 3.88 -11.74 -16.21
N ASN A 43 3.90 -12.91 -15.55
CA ASN A 43 5.14 -13.65 -15.31
C ASN A 43 5.32 -14.85 -16.24
N ASN A 44 4.52 -14.95 -17.32
CA ASN A 44 4.57 -16.04 -18.31
C ASN A 44 4.50 -17.44 -17.67
N ILE A 45 3.65 -17.60 -16.67
CA ILE A 45 3.41 -18.89 -16.00
C ILE A 45 2.33 -19.61 -16.78
N SER A 46 2.55 -20.89 -17.08
CA SER A 46 1.67 -21.64 -18.01
C SER A 46 0.33 -22.03 -17.40
N ASN A 47 0.33 -22.38 -16.10
CA ASN A 47 -0.85 -22.91 -15.38
C ASN A 47 -0.67 -22.83 -13.85
N ALA A 48 -1.70 -23.28 -13.10
CA ALA A 48 -1.68 -23.32 -11.65
C ALA A 48 -0.57 -24.21 -11.07
N GLU A 49 -0.32 -25.36 -11.68
CA GLU A 49 0.71 -26.31 -11.24
C GLU A 49 2.11 -25.66 -11.27
N ASN A 50 2.43 -24.93 -12.35
CA ASN A 50 3.69 -24.23 -12.47
C ASN A 50 3.81 -23.05 -11.49
N LEU A 51 2.70 -22.39 -11.16
CA LEU A 51 2.67 -21.39 -10.10
C LEU A 51 2.97 -22.03 -8.74
N ILE A 52 2.31 -23.14 -8.43
CA ILE A 52 2.53 -23.89 -7.18
C ILE A 52 3.97 -24.39 -7.09
N TYR A 53 4.51 -24.92 -8.19
CA TYR A 53 5.92 -25.34 -8.25
C TYR A 53 6.87 -24.16 -7.94
N LYS A 54 6.65 -23.00 -8.56
CA LYS A 54 7.45 -21.80 -8.28
C LYS A 54 7.34 -21.36 -6.83
N LEU A 55 6.13 -21.35 -6.26
CA LEU A 55 5.91 -21.02 -4.86
C LEU A 55 6.64 -21.96 -3.90
N LYS A 56 6.69 -23.26 -4.21
CA LYS A 56 7.38 -24.26 -3.36
C LYS A 56 8.91 -24.16 -3.43
N ASN A 57 9.45 -23.76 -4.56
CA ASN A 57 10.89 -23.88 -4.85
C ASN A 57 11.63 -22.55 -4.97
N ASN A 58 10.94 -21.41 -4.90
CA ASN A 58 11.56 -20.10 -5.03
C ASN A 58 11.01 -19.11 -4.01
N PRO A 59 11.68 -18.94 -2.86
CA PRO A 59 11.24 -17.98 -1.82
C PRO A 59 11.22 -16.52 -2.28
N GLU A 60 12.11 -16.12 -3.21
CA GLU A 60 12.11 -14.75 -3.76
C GLU A 60 10.85 -14.50 -4.60
N PHE A 61 10.37 -15.53 -5.30
CA PHE A 61 9.12 -15.46 -6.03
C PHE A 61 7.93 -15.26 -5.10
N PHE A 62 7.98 -15.74 -3.87
CA PHE A 62 6.91 -15.50 -2.90
C PHE A 62 6.74 -14.01 -2.54
N ASP A 63 7.82 -13.25 -2.42
CA ASP A 63 7.74 -11.80 -2.19
C ASP A 63 7.09 -11.08 -3.38
N LEU A 64 7.46 -11.45 -4.61
CA LEU A 64 6.77 -10.97 -5.83
C LEU A 64 5.30 -11.39 -5.85
N PHE A 65 4.99 -12.62 -5.49
CA PHE A 65 3.63 -13.12 -5.38
C PHE A 65 2.81 -12.26 -4.41
N LEU A 66 3.31 -11.99 -3.20
CA LEU A 66 2.64 -11.13 -2.23
C LEU A 66 2.38 -9.72 -2.79
N TYR A 67 3.34 -9.15 -3.51
CA TYR A 67 3.18 -7.85 -4.18
C TYR A 67 2.05 -7.86 -5.22
N GLU A 68 2.04 -8.86 -6.11
CA GLU A 68 1.08 -8.95 -7.21
C GLU A 68 -0.35 -9.29 -6.75
N VAL A 69 -0.50 -10.09 -5.69
CA VAL A 69 -1.82 -10.42 -5.13
C VAL A 69 -2.33 -9.40 -4.13
N SER A 70 -1.50 -8.47 -3.70
CA SER A 70 -1.91 -7.37 -2.83
C SER A 70 -2.91 -6.45 -3.53
N VAL A 71 -3.73 -5.79 -2.72
CA VAL A 71 -4.73 -4.85 -3.24
C VAL A 71 -4.02 -3.70 -3.94
N PRO A 72 -4.36 -3.38 -5.19
CA PRO A 72 -3.76 -2.27 -5.88
C PRO A 72 -4.07 -0.96 -5.14
N SER A 73 -3.09 -0.10 -5.14
CA SER A 73 -3.12 1.22 -4.55
C SER A 73 -4.33 2.02 -4.94
N THR A 74 -4.73 2.80 -3.98
CA THR A 74 -5.66 3.90 -4.19
C THR A 74 -4.94 5.11 -4.79
N GLU A 75 -5.70 6.00 -5.41
CA GLU A 75 -5.28 7.33 -5.81
C GLU A 75 -4.89 8.17 -4.58
N MET A 76 -4.01 9.14 -4.80
CA MET A 76 -3.63 10.09 -3.75
C MET A 76 -4.84 10.97 -3.39
N PHE A 77 -4.87 11.41 -2.13
CA PHE A 77 -5.95 12.24 -1.57
C PHE A 77 -7.37 11.67 -1.75
N ARG A 78 -7.50 10.34 -1.87
CA ARG A 78 -8.81 9.70 -1.87
C ARG A 78 -9.62 10.11 -0.64
N ASP A 79 -10.91 10.43 -0.82
CA ASP A 79 -11.80 11.05 0.17
C ASP A 79 -11.25 12.39 0.69
N PRO A 80 -11.21 13.43 -0.16
CA PRO A 80 -10.57 14.72 0.15
C PRO A 80 -11.06 15.39 1.44
N SER A 81 -12.29 15.15 1.83
CA SER A 81 -12.86 15.68 3.09
C SER A 81 -12.15 15.16 4.34
N LEU A 82 -11.73 13.89 4.34
CA LEU A 82 -10.94 13.33 5.43
C LEU A 82 -9.57 14.02 5.53
N TRP A 83 -8.91 14.22 4.40
CA TRP A 83 -7.60 14.88 4.36
C TRP A 83 -7.67 16.33 4.82
N ARG A 84 -8.76 17.06 4.46
CA ARG A 84 -9.01 18.41 4.98
C ARG A 84 -9.19 18.41 6.49
N TRP A 85 -10.05 17.54 7.01
CA TRP A 85 -10.27 17.40 8.45
C TRP A 85 -8.97 17.05 9.21
N LEU A 86 -8.16 16.13 8.66
CA LEU A 86 -6.85 15.81 9.23
C LEU A 86 -5.93 17.04 9.27
N ARG A 87 -5.90 17.84 8.19
CA ARG A 87 -5.06 19.04 8.11
C ARG A 87 -5.55 20.16 9.01
N GLU A 88 -6.84 20.46 9.02
CA GLU A 88 -7.39 21.67 9.60
C GLU A 88 -7.72 21.51 11.08
N GLU A 89 -8.12 20.32 11.50
CA GLU A 89 -8.62 20.08 12.85
C GLU A 89 -7.73 19.08 13.61
N TYR A 90 -7.57 17.88 13.10
CA TYR A 90 -7.07 16.79 13.91
C TYR A 90 -5.56 16.82 14.15
N LEU A 91 -4.73 16.88 13.08
CA LEU A 91 -3.27 16.74 13.22
C LEU A 91 -2.63 17.90 13.99
N PRO A 92 -2.99 19.18 13.75
CA PRO A 92 -2.41 20.28 14.52
C PRO A 92 -2.63 20.12 16.01
N GLU A 93 -3.88 19.85 16.44
CA GLU A 93 -4.22 19.70 17.85
C GLU A 93 -3.60 18.46 18.48
N ALA A 94 -3.68 17.31 17.80
CA ALA A 94 -3.18 16.05 18.32
C ALA A 94 -1.65 16.02 18.45
N ILE A 95 -0.94 16.64 17.50
CA ILE A 95 0.52 16.72 17.52
C ILE A 95 1.01 17.72 18.56
N GLU A 96 0.34 18.87 18.71
CA GLU A 96 0.69 19.86 19.72
C GLU A 96 0.57 19.32 21.15
N LYS A 97 -0.46 18.51 21.42
CA LYS A 97 -0.68 17.87 22.72
C LYS A 97 0.27 16.69 23.00
N SER A 98 1.04 16.26 22.04
CA SER A 98 1.92 15.11 22.19
C SER A 98 3.24 15.49 22.86
N ILE A 99 3.58 14.81 23.94
CA ILE A 99 4.83 15.01 24.71
C ILE A 99 6.04 14.45 23.92
N SER A 100 5.82 13.44 23.07
CA SER A 100 6.84 12.79 22.24
C SER A 100 6.48 12.92 20.77
N LYS A 101 7.38 12.47 19.86
CA LYS A 101 7.04 12.41 18.43
C LYS A 101 5.72 11.67 18.23
N TYR A 102 4.80 12.28 17.48
CA TYR A 102 3.48 11.73 17.21
C TYR A 102 3.60 10.57 16.20
N LYS A 103 3.44 9.33 16.68
CA LYS A 103 3.65 8.14 15.82
C LYS A 103 2.40 7.81 15.04
N ILE A 104 2.52 7.83 13.70
CA ILE A 104 1.48 7.45 12.75
C ILE A 104 1.88 6.14 12.08
N TRP A 105 0.95 5.19 12.05
CA TRP A 105 1.14 3.91 11.38
C TRP A 105 0.20 3.78 10.18
N LEU A 106 0.79 3.43 9.03
CA LEU A 106 0.07 3.09 7.81
C LEU A 106 0.28 1.59 7.53
N PRO A 107 -0.62 0.72 8.00
CA PRO A 107 -0.55 -0.70 7.70
C PRO A 107 -0.90 -0.97 6.24
N ASN A 108 -0.31 -2.02 5.67
CA ASN A 108 -0.55 -2.51 4.32
C ASN A 108 -0.41 -1.44 3.23
N SER A 109 0.65 -0.63 3.31
CA SER A 109 0.99 0.41 2.35
C SER A 109 1.57 -0.21 1.07
N VAL A 110 0.73 -0.65 0.13
CA VAL A 110 1.17 -1.40 -1.06
C VAL A 110 1.85 -0.53 -2.11
N SER A 111 1.35 0.69 -2.33
CA SER A 111 1.89 1.60 -3.35
C SER A 111 2.17 3.00 -2.86
N GLY A 112 1.95 3.24 -1.58
CA GLY A 112 2.26 4.50 -0.95
C GLY A 112 1.33 5.68 -1.26
N GLY A 113 0.19 5.49 -1.92
CA GLY A 113 -0.73 6.61 -2.22
C GLY A 113 -1.14 7.38 -0.97
N GLU A 114 -1.56 6.70 0.10
CA GLU A 114 -1.90 7.33 1.38
C GLU A 114 -0.68 7.91 2.10
N LEU A 115 0.46 7.20 2.04
CA LEU A 115 1.71 7.68 2.64
C LEU A 115 2.15 9.02 2.05
N TYR A 116 2.19 9.13 0.73
CA TYR A 116 2.54 10.38 0.07
C TYR A 116 1.52 11.48 0.33
N SER A 117 0.22 11.16 0.39
CA SER A 117 -0.81 12.14 0.75
C SER A 117 -0.59 12.66 2.18
N LEU A 118 -0.33 11.78 3.14
CA LEU A 118 0.00 12.18 4.51
C LEU A 118 1.27 13.03 4.57
N SER A 119 2.31 12.63 3.84
CA SER A 119 3.59 13.35 3.82
C SER A 119 3.44 14.75 3.25
N ILE A 120 2.62 14.94 2.22
CA ILE A 120 2.30 16.27 1.68
C ILE A 120 1.55 17.11 2.73
N VAL A 121 0.53 16.54 3.37
CA VAL A 121 -0.21 17.25 4.44
C VAL A 121 0.73 17.71 5.56
N LEU A 122 1.61 16.84 6.03
CA LEU A 122 2.58 17.19 7.09
C LEU A 122 3.60 18.22 6.63
N HIS A 123 3.99 18.19 5.35
CA HIS A 123 4.88 19.17 4.75
C HIS A 123 4.21 20.54 4.69
N GLU A 124 2.98 20.64 4.20
CA GLU A 124 2.20 21.86 4.14
C GLU A 124 1.96 22.49 5.53
N LEU A 125 1.80 21.64 6.56
CA LEU A 125 1.64 22.06 7.95
C LEU A 125 2.97 22.40 8.66
N ASN A 126 4.12 22.11 8.07
CA ASN A 126 5.44 22.20 8.72
C ASN A 126 5.54 21.35 10.00
N LEU A 127 4.87 20.18 10.03
CA LEU A 127 4.80 19.31 11.21
C LEU A 127 5.67 18.04 11.10
N PHE A 128 6.42 17.88 10.03
CA PHE A 128 7.15 16.63 9.73
C PHE A 128 8.13 16.24 10.86
N GLU A 129 8.86 17.22 11.43
CA GLU A 129 9.83 16.98 12.51
C GLU A 129 9.18 16.48 13.82
N LYS A 130 7.90 16.78 14.02
CA LYS A 130 7.15 16.39 15.23
C LYS A 130 6.50 15.00 15.12
N VAL A 131 6.59 14.37 13.94
CA VAL A 131 5.93 13.10 13.63
C VAL A 131 6.96 12.01 13.35
N SER A 132 6.65 10.79 13.70
CA SER A 132 7.30 9.59 13.18
C SER A 132 6.29 8.76 12.39
N ILE A 133 6.65 8.37 11.17
CA ILE A 133 5.77 7.60 10.30
C ILE A 133 6.35 6.20 10.15
N LEU A 134 5.51 5.19 10.41
CA LEU A 134 5.79 3.79 10.12
C LEU A 134 4.84 3.34 9.01
N ALA A 135 5.38 2.93 7.89
CA ALA A 135 4.64 2.30 6.80
C ALA A 135 4.98 0.82 6.74
N THR A 136 3.98 -0.04 6.92
CA THR A 136 4.20 -1.48 6.85
C THR A 136 3.53 -2.09 5.62
N THR A 137 4.11 -3.16 5.10
CA THR A 137 3.61 -3.88 3.93
C THR A 137 4.03 -5.35 3.99
N THR A 138 3.33 -6.21 3.27
CA THR A 138 3.59 -7.66 3.26
C THR A 138 4.76 -8.08 2.37
N SER A 139 5.29 -7.16 1.54
CA SER A 139 6.29 -7.46 0.50
C SER A 139 7.39 -6.40 0.47
N ASN A 140 8.65 -6.84 0.36
CA ASN A 140 9.79 -5.96 0.13
C ASN A 140 9.67 -5.24 -1.23
N LYS A 141 9.07 -5.90 -2.22
CA LYS A 141 8.79 -5.31 -3.53
C LYS A 141 7.89 -4.09 -3.44
N SER A 142 6.90 -4.09 -2.52
CA SER A 142 6.09 -2.90 -2.25
C SER A 142 6.94 -1.77 -1.66
N ILE A 143 7.83 -2.07 -0.72
CA ILE A 143 8.73 -1.07 -0.13
C ILE A 143 9.61 -0.43 -1.20
N GLU A 144 10.22 -1.24 -2.06
CA GLU A 144 11.04 -0.76 -3.18
C GLU A 144 10.24 0.17 -4.09
N TYR A 145 9.05 -0.27 -4.52
CA TYR A 145 8.16 0.52 -5.38
C TYR A 145 7.79 1.88 -4.77
N ILE A 146 7.49 1.91 -3.48
CA ILE A 146 7.17 3.15 -2.76
C ILE A 146 8.40 4.07 -2.71
N LYS A 147 9.58 3.52 -2.38
CA LYS A 147 10.84 4.28 -2.28
C LYS A 147 11.34 4.79 -3.62
N GLU A 148 11.04 4.12 -4.72
CA GLU A 148 11.31 4.61 -6.08
C GLU A 148 10.40 5.79 -6.47
N GLY A 149 9.34 6.05 -5.71
CA GLY A 149 8.37 7.11 -6.01
C GLY A 149 7.45 6.81 -7.19
N LYS A 150 7.63 5.70 -7.89
CA LYS A 150 6.82 5.34 -9.07
C LYS A 150 5.32 5.37 -8.79
N TYR A 151 4.57 5.89 -9.76
CA TYR A 151 3.13 6.02 -9.66
C TYR A 151 2.48 5.85 -11.03
N ASP A 152 1.31 5.22 -11.06
CA ASP A 152 0.58 4.95 -12.30
C ASP A 152 0.00 6.25 -12.89
N LEU A 153 0.35 6.56 -14.13
CA LEU A 153 -0.15 7.74 -14.86
C LEU A 153 -1.68 7.78 -14.91
N LYS A 154 -2.34 6.61 -14.99
CA LYS A 154 -3.82 6.53 -15.01
C LYS A 154 -4.48 7.08 -13.74
N LYS A 155 -3.72 7.20 -12.66
CA LYS A 155 -4.22 7.71 -11.37
C LYS A 155 -3.90 9.17 -11.13
N ILE A 156 -3.06 9.77 -11.97
CA ILE A 156 -2.62 11.16 -11.79
C ILE A 156 -3.78 12.13 -11.91
N GLU A 157 -4.62 11.98 -12.95
CA GLU A 157 -5.76 12.88 -13.16
C GLU A 157 -6.70 12.91 -11.95
N VAL A 158 -7.10 11.71 -11.49
CA VAL A 158 -7.97 11.60 -10.32
C VAL A 158 -7.28 12.12 -9.05
N SER A 159 -5.97 11.90 -8.90
CA SER A 159 -5.20 12.42 -7.77
C SER A 159 -5.14 13.94 -7.76
N ASN A 160 -4.95 14.56 -8.93
CA ASN A 160 -4.98 16.03 -9.07
C ASN A 160 -6.36 16.59 -8.69
N GLU A 161 -7.44 15.98 -9.17
CA GLU A 161 -8.78 16.40 -8.82
C GLU A 161 -9.09 16.22 -7.33
N ASN A 162 -8.62 15.12 -6.73
CA ASN A 162 -8.73 14.92 -5.29
C ASN A 162 -7.95 15.98 -4.50
N TYR A 163 -6.74 16.32 -4.93
CA TYR A 163 -5.93 17.35 -4.29
C TYR A 163 -6.55 18.75 -4.39
N LYS A 164 -7.11 19.11 -5.54
CA LYS A 164 -7.90 20.36 -5.68
C LYS A 164 -9.09 20.37 -4.72
N ARG A 165 -9.81 19.26 -4.61
CA ARG A 165 -10.94 19.12 -3.67
C ARG A 165 -10.50 19.08 -2.20
N PHE A 166 -9.29 18.64 -1.92
CA PHE A 166 -8.64 18.76 -0.63
C PHE A 166 -8.29 20.22 -0.31
N GLN A 167 -8.18 21.09 -1.31
CA GLN A 167 -7.75 22.50 -1.21
C GLN A 167 -6.31 22.59 -0.71
N GLY A 168 -5.40 21.87 -1.34
CA GLY A 168 -3.97 21.94 -1.04
C GLY A 168 -3.39 23.33 -1.22
N SER A 169 -2.27 23.61 -0.59
CA SER A 169 -1.63 24.93 -0.59
C SER A 169 -0.96 25.31 -1.91
N SER A 170 -0.72 24.32 -2.79
CA SER A 170 -0.10 24.50 -4.11
C SER A 170 -0.77 23.58 -5.15
N ASP A 171 -0.10 23.29 -6.26
CA ASP A 171 -0.54 22.25 -7.21
C ASP A 171 0.09 20.91 -6.86
N LEU A 172 -0.66 19.81 -7.04
CA LEU A 172 -0.10 18.48 -6.81
C LEU A 172 1.12 18.20 -7.70
N THR A 173 1.22 18.86 -8.85
CA THR A 173 2.34 18.79 -9.78
C THR A 173 3.68 19.21 -9.16
N ASP A 174 3.67 19.97 -8.07
CA ASP A 174 4.88 20.37 -7.35
C ASP A 174 5.51 19.17 -6.58
N TYR A 175 4.73 18.11 -6.37
CA TYR A 175 5.12 16.93 -5.61
C TYR A 175 5.45 15.70 -6.46
N TYR A 176 5.43 15.82 -7.79
CA TYR A 176 5.85 14.75 -8.69
C TYR A 176 6.42 15.29 -10.00
N THR A 177 7.19 14.44 -10.67
CA THR A 177 7.60 14.61 -12.07
C THR A 177 7.01 13.50 -12.92
N MET A 178 6.98 13.67 -14.24
CA MET A 178 6.48 12.65 -15.17
C MET A 178 7.45 12.41 -16.31
N ASP A 179 7.55 11.15 -16.72
CA ASP A 179 8.05 10.77 -18.02
C ASP A 179 6.90 10.21 -18.91
N ARG A 180 7.26 9.58 -20.03
CA ARG A 180 6.30 8.99 -20.96
C ARG A 180 5.49 7.83 -20.35
N TYR A 181 6.00 7.16 -19.34
CA TYR A 181 5.48 5.88 -18.82
C TYR A 181 5.00 5.94 -17.39
N TYR A 182 5.61 6.81 -16.58
CA TYR A 182 5.37 6.88 -15.14
C TYR A 182 5.35 8.32 -14.63
N ALA A 183 4.65 8.52 -13.54
CA ALA A 183 4.90 9.64 -12.65
C ALA A 183 5.87 9.20 -11.54
N PHE A 184 6.70 10.12 -11.07
CA PHE A 184 7.65 9.90 -9.98
C PHE A 184 7.38 10.93 -8.89
N ARG A 185 6.84 10.46 -7.78
CA ARG A 185 6.57 11.30 -6.61
C ARG A 185 7.88 11.75 -5.97
N ASN A 186 7.89 12.93 -5.38
CA ASN A 186 9.08 13.46 -4.71
C ASN A 186 9.43 12.61 -3.47
N THR A 187 10.46 11.78 -3.58
CA THR A 187 10.88 10.85 -2.54
C THR A 187 11.49 11.52 -1.31
N ALA A 188 11.87 12.80 -1.41
CA ALA A 188 12.31 13.57 -0.25
C ALA A 188 11.21 13.69 0.83
N LEU A 189 9.94 13.60 0.43
CA LEU A 189 8.79 13.62 1.35
C LEU A 189 8.71 12.39 2.27
N ILE A 190 9.40 11.30 1.92
CA ILE A 190 9.35 10.04 2.67
C ILE A 190 10.72 9.59 3.17
N LYS A 191 11.75 10.47 3.13
CA LYS A 191 13.13 10.13 3.49
C LYS A 191 13.27 9.61 4.94
N ASP A 192 12.46 10.14 5.86
CA ASP A 192 12.49 9.82 7.29
C ASP A 192 11.38 8.83 7.69
N VAL A 193 10.70 8.21 6.71
CA VAL A 193 9.69 7.18 6.97
C VAL A 193 10.36 5.84 7.25
N GLU A 194 9.95 5.21 8.34
CA GLU A 194 10.34 3.83 8.66
C GLU A 194 9.49 2.86 7.84
N PHE A 195 10.14 1.89 7.19
CA PHE A 195 9.46 0.85 6.40
C PHE A 195 9.75 -0.53 6.97
N ASN A 196 8.71 -1.29 7.27
CA ASN A 196 8.84 -2.64 7.76
C ASN A 196 7.96 -3.61 6.96
N LYS A 197 8.51 -4.82 6.72
CA LYS A 197 7.69 -5.93 6.24
C LYS A 197 6.89 -6.46 7.41
N GLN A 198 5.57 -6.54 7.25
CA GLN A 198 4.65 -6.97 8.30
C GLN A 198 3.40 -7.60 7.70
N ASN A 199 2.97 -8.70 8.27
CA ASN A 199 1.65 -9.28 8.05
C ASN A 199 0.76 -8.92 9.25
N ILE A 200 -0.19 -8.03 9.05
CA ILE A 200 -1.08 -7.52 10.12
C ILE A 200 -1.90 -8.60 10.83
N ASN A 201 -2.04 -9.78 10.23
CA ASN A 201 -2.81 -10.88 10.79
C ASN A 201 -1.98 -11.77 11.75
N PHE A 202 -0.65 -11.72 11.65
CA PHE A 202 0.24 -12.66 12.35
C PHE A 202 1.34 -11.97 13.16
N ASP A 203 1.75 -10.77 12.77
CA ASP A 203 2.84 -10.07 13.43
C ASP A 203 2.31 -9.13 14.52
N ASP A 204 3.13 -8.87 15.52
CA ASP A 204 2.78 -7.95 16.60
C ASP A 204 2.53 -6.54 16.11
N SER A 205 1.53 -5.88 16.68
CA SER A 205 1.23 -4.49 16.37
C SER A 205 2.30 -3.54 16.89
N PRO A 206 2.66 -2.50 16.12
CA PRO A 206 3.61 -1.49 16.56
C PRO A 206 3.17 -0.80 17.86
N GLN A 207 4.12 -0.56 18.75
CA GLN A 207 3.85 0.07 20.03
C GLN A 207 3.84 1.60 19.96
N ASN A 208 3.12 2.24 20.88
CA ASN A 208 3.03 3.71 21.04
C ASN A 208 2.46 4.45 19.82
N VAL A 209 1.66 3.77 18.99
CA VAL A 209 0.96 4.38 17.86
C VAL A 209 -0.14 5.30 18.37
N LYS A 210 -0.23 6.52 17.80
CA LYS A 210 -1.24 7.53 18.13
C LYS A 210 -2.34 7.63 17.07
N LEU A 211 -1.98 7.37 15.82
CA LEU A 211 -2.92 7.36 14.69
C LEU A 211 -2.64 6.17 13.77
N ILE A 212 -3.69 5.46 13.37
CA ILE A 212 -3.62 4.40 12.35
C ILE A 212 -4.42 4.86 11.13
N LEU A 213 -3.77 4.88 9.96
CA LEU A 213 -4.44 5.09 8.68
C LEU A 213 -4.52 3.76 7.94
N PHE A 214 -5.65 3.07 8.08
CA PHE A 214 -5.92 1.77 7.45
C PHE A 214 -7.23 1.84 6.66
N ARG A 215 -7.14 2.28 5.42
CA ARG A 215 -8.31 2.62 4.60
C ARG A 215 -8.44 1.72 3.38
N ASN A 216 -9.70 1.43 3.01
CA ASN A 216 -10.05 0.68 1.78
C ASN A 216 -9.42 -0.71 1.65
N ASN A 217 -8.89 -1.27 2.73
CA ASN A 217 -8.31 -2.61 2.77
C ASN A 217 -9.31 -3.66 3.26
N LEU A 218 -10.17 -3.31 4.22
CA LEU A 218 -11.12 -4.25 4.84
C LEU A 218 -12.16 -4.81 3.87
N ILE A 219 -12.50 -4.09 2.80
CA ILE A 219 -13.46 -4.54 1.78
C ILE A 219 -13.02 -5.78 0.99
N TYR A 220 -11.76 -6.18 1.11
CA TYR A 220 -11.20 -7.35 0.44
C TYR A 220 -11.09 -8.57 1.33
N PHE A 221 -11.45 -8.43 2.60
CA PHE A 221 -11.57 -9.54 3.54
C PHE A 221 -13.01 -9.99 3.65
N ASN A 222 -13.21 -11.28 3.89
CA ASN A 222 -14.54 -11.80 4.23
C ASN A 222 -14.92 -11.29 5.63
N PRO A 223 -16.20 -10.97 5.86
CA PRO A 223 -16.69 -10.59 7.18
C PRO A 223 -16.61 -11.73 8.18
#